data_e57cad8ecee176248bf9cc7d12aa55f7
#
_entry.id   e57cad8ecee176248bf9cc7d12aa55f7
#
_cell.length_a   1.000
_cell.length_b   1.000
_cell.length_c   1.000
_cell.angle_alpha   90.00
_cell.angle_beta   90.00
_cell.angle_gamma   90.00
#
_symmetry.space_group_name_H-M   'P 1'
#
loop_
_entity.id
_entity.type
_entity.pdbx_description
1 polymer ?
#
loop_
_entity_poly.entity_id
_entity_poly.type
_entity_poly.pdbx_seq_one_letter_code
_entity_poly.pdbx_strand_id
1 'polypeptide(L)'
;MKPTAIFLMGPTASGKTDLAIQLRSQLPVEVISVDSALIYKGMDIGTAKPSKEELDLAPHRLIDILDPSESYSAMNFYADALQEMADITAQGKIPLLVGGTMLYYKALIEGLSPLPSADENIRAELEQKAEQQGWAALHADLAKIDPISAARINPSDSQRINRALEVFYITGKSLTELTEEKGEALPYDFVQFAIAPQDRHILHDRIEQRFHKMIELGFQAEVEKLYARGDLNINLPSIRCVGYRQMWEYLQGDYDHEEMIFRGICATRQLAKRQLTWLRGWKTPIQWLDSLQPQQAKETVLRHLDSYQKG
;
A
#
# COMPACT_ATOMS: atom_id res chain seq x y z
N MET A 1 -28.71 0.98 -11.16
CA MET A 1 -27.55 0.05 -10.97
C MET A 1 -26.37 0.86 -10.48
N LYS A 2 -25.58 0.33 -9.56
CA LYS A 2 -24.32 0.95 -9.18
C LYS A 2 -23.32 0.87 -10.34
N PRO A 3 -22.43 1.85 -10.54
CA PRO A 3 -21.35 1.71 -11.53
C PRO A 3 -20.38 0.61 -11.12
N THR A 4 -19.70 0.03 -12.10
CA THR A 4 -18.74 -1.07 -11.87
C THR A 4 -17.32 -0.55 -11.69
N ALA A 5 -16.55 -1.15 -10.79
CA ALA A 5 -15.12 -0.95 -10.63
C ALA A 5 -14.37 -2.29 -10.70
N ILE A 6 -13.10 -2.25 -11.09
CA ILE A 6 -12.22 -3.42 -11.18
C ILE A 6 -11.07 -3.25 -10.20
N PHE A 7 -10.85 -4.24 -9.34
CA PHE A 7 -9.71 -4.27 -8.43
C PHE A 7 -8.69 -5.30 -8.91
N LEU A 8 -7.49 -4.84 -9.25
CA LEU A 8 -6.36 -5.67 -9.65
C LEU A 8 -5.29 -5.61 -8.55
N MET A 9 -5.36 -6.57 -7.66
CA MET A 9 -4.50 -6.68 -6.49
C MET A 9 -3.33 -7.64 -6.77
N GLY A 10 -2.26 -7.51 -5.98
CA GLY A 10 -1.15 -8.47 -6.05
C GLY A 10 0.09 -7.96 -5.31
N PRO A 11 1.03 -8.86 -5.00
CA PRO A 11 2.28 -8.46 -4.37
C PRO A 11 3.13 -7.62 -5.32
N THR A 12 4.16 -6.98 -4.76
CA THR A 12 5.20 -6.34 -5.57
C THR A 12 5.84 -7.37 -6.50
N ALA A 13 6.28 -6.96 -7.69
CA ALA A 13 6.86 -7.80 -8.75
C ALA A 13 5.93 -8.89 -9.33
N SER A 14 4.61 -8.76 -9.20
CA SER A 14 3.66 -9.74 -9.72
C SER A 14 3.17 -9.48 -11.16
N GLY A 15 3.56 -8.38 -11.83
CA GLY A 15 3.13 -8.06 -13.21
C GLY A 15 1.78 -7.34 -13.30
N LYS A 16 1.33 -6.67 -12.23
CA LYS A 16 0.07 -5.89 -12.24
C LYS A 16 0.04 -4.79 -13.30
N THR A 17 1.14 -4.04 -13.42
CA THR A 17 1.25 -2.91 -14.36
C THR A 17 1.10 -3.38 -15.79
N ASP A 18 1.78 -4.45 -16.19
CA ASP A 18 1.69 -5.01 -17.53
C ASP A 18 0.26 -5.45 -17.86
N LEU A 19 -0.42 -6.11 -16.90
CA LEU A 19 -1.80 -6.51 -17.08
C LEU A 19 -2.75 -5.30 -17.18
N ALA A 20 -2.53 -4.26 -16.37
CA ALA A 20 -3.33 -3.04 -16.43
C ALA A 20 -3.21 -2.33 -17.79
N ILE A 21 -2.00 -2.24 -18.35
CA ILE A 21 -1.74 -1.70 -19.69
C ILE A 21 -2.50 -2.52 -20.75
N GLN A 22 -2.41 -3.86 -20.68
CA GLN A 22 -3.11 -4.74 -21.61
C GLN A 22 -4.64 -4.62 -21.51
N LEU A 23 -5.18 -4.47 -20.31
CA LEU A 23 -6.64 -4.28 -20.12
C LEU A 23 -7.09 -2.93 -20.68
N ARG A 24 -6.32 -1.86 -20.45
CA ARG A 24 -6.64 -0.53 -20.96
C ARG A 24 -6.66 -0.46 -22.49
N SER A 25 -5.86 -1.26 -23.16
CA SER A 25 -5.87 -1.34 -24.64
C SER A 25 -7.14 -1.97 -25.23
N GLN A 26 -7.96 -2.65 -24.43
CA GLN A 26 -9.16 -3.39 -24.88
C GLN A 26 -10.46 -2.95 -24.19
N LEU A 27 -10.36 -2.28 -23.05
CA LEU A 27 -11.50 -1.84 -22.25
C LEU A 27 -11.46 -0.33 -22.03
N PRO A 28 -12.60 0.33 -21.88
CA PRO A 28 -12.67 1.74 -21.52
C PRO A 28 -12.38 1.94 -20.02
N VAL A 29 -11.19 1.51 -19.59
CA VAL A 29 -10.77 1.65 -18.19
C VAL A 29 -9.79 2.79 -18.01
N GLU A 30 -9.79 3.40 -16.84
CA GLU A 30 -8.72 4.29 -16.36
C GLU A 30 -8.14 3.77 -15.06
N VAL A 31 -6.81 3.88 -14.93
CA VAL A 31 -6.07 3.29 -13.84
C VAL A 31 -5.98 4.26 -12.66
N ILE A 32 -6.30 3.76 -11.47
CA ILE A 32 -6.04 4.42 -10.18
C ILE A 32 -4.99 3.59 -9.44
N SER A 33 -3.89 4.21 -9.06
CA SER A 33 -2.85 3.55 -8.27
C SER A 33 -3.32 3.32 -6.83
N VAL A 34 -3.19 2.07 -6.35
CA VAL A 34 -3.47 1.68 -4.96
C VAL A 34 -2.15 1.31 -4.28
N ASP A 35 -1.26 2.29 -4.20
CA ASP A 35 0.08 2.12 -3.67
C ASP A 35 0.48 3.31 -2.79
N SER A 36 0.99 3.02 -1.59
CA SER A 36 1.37 4.03 -0.61
C SER A 36 2.77 4.63 -0.83
N ALA A 37 3.49 4.20 -1.85
CA ALA A 37 4.82 4.70 -2.19
C ALA A 37 4.83 5.48 -3.51
N LEU A 38 4.03 5.08 -4.50
CA LEU A 38 3.96 5.73 -5.82
C LEU A 38 3.40 7.16 -5.77
N ILE A 39 2.77 7.53 -4.66
CA ILE A 39 2.20 8.87 -4.43
C ILE A 39 3.26 9.97 -4.30
N TYR A 40 4.52 9.61 -3.98
CA TYR A 40 5.57 10.58 -3.67
C TYR A 40 6.32 11.01 -4.93
N LYS A 41 6.44 12.34 -5.11
CA LYS A 41 7.22 12.97 -6.18
C LYS A 41 8.71 12.70 -6.00
N GLY A 42 9.41 12.35 -7.10
CA GLY A 42 10.84 12.12 -7.08
C GLY A 42 11.29 10.80 -6.40
N MET A 43 10.33 9.93 -6.08
CA MET A 43 10.57 8.57 -5.62
C MET A 43 10.13 7.60 -6.72
N ASP A 44 10.97 7.43 -7.74
CA ASP A 44 10.59 6.79 -8.99
C ASP A 44 11.22 5.41 -9.14
N ILE A 45 12.55 5.33 -9.01
CA ILE A 45 13.31 4.11 -9.22
C ILE A 45 13.02 3.11 -8.08
N GLY A 46 13.18 3.54 -6.83
CA GLY A 46 13.03 2.67 -5.67
C GLY A 46 11.61 2.19 -5.40
N THR A 47 10.60 2.89 -5.90
CA THR A 47 9.19 2.47 -5.85
C THR A 47 8.81 1.57 -7.03
N ALA A 48 9.66 1.44 -8.05
CA ALA A 48 9.34 0.86 -9.36
C ALA A 48 8.12 1.55 -9.99
N LYS A 49 8.08 2.88 -9.94
CA LYS A 49 7.05 3.67 -10.60
C LYS A 49 7.02 3.33 -12.09
N PRO A 50 5.85 3.22 -12.73
CA PRO A 50 5.79 2.97 -14.16
C PRO A 50 6.59 4.01 -14.93
N SER A 51 7.31 3.56 -15.97
CA SER A 51 8.10 4.44 -16.83
C SER A 51 7.21 5.44 -17.57
N LYS A 52 7.83 6.48 -18.14
CA LYS A 52 7.08 7.45 -18.94
C LYS A 52 6.34 6.78 -20.09
N GLU A 53 6.96 5.82 -20.75
CA GLU A 53 6.38 5.05 -21.85
C GLU A 53 5.19 4.22 -21.38
N GLU A 54 5.27 3.62 -20.20
CA GLU A 54 4.16 2.86 -19.59
C GLU A 54 3.02 3.80 -19.18
N LEU A 55 3.34 4.98 -18.64
CA LEU A 55 2.35 6.00 -18.28
C LEU A 55 1.68 6.64 -19.51
N ASP A 56 2.38 6.76 -20.62
CA ASP A 56 1.79 7.21 -21.89
C ASP A 56 0.76 6.19 -22.42
N LEU A 57 1.03 4.88 -22.22
CA LEU A 57 0.11 3.81 -22.58
C LEU A 57 -1.05 3.67 -21.58
N ALA A 58 -0.78 3.80 -20.31
CA ALA A 58 -1.75 3.70 -19.23
C ALA A 58 -1.48 4.76 -18.15
N PRO A 59 -2.00 5.99 -18.31
CA PRO A 59 -1.91 7.01 -17.27
C PRO A 59 -2.50 6.50 -15.96
N HIS A 60 -1.75 6.66 -14.88
CA HIS A 60 -2.18 6.27 -13.54
C HIS A 60 -2.55 7.53 -12.75
N ARG A 61 -3.74 7.54 -12.17
CA ARG A 61 -4.12 8.55 -11.19
C ARG A 61 -3.55 8.20 -9.82
N LEU A 62 -3.42 9.16 -8.95
CA LEU A 62 -2.86 9.03 -7.59
C LEU A 62 -1.39 8.57 -7.57
N ILE A 63 -0.60 9.05 -8.51
CA ILE A 63 0.87 8.99 -8.46
C ILE A 63 1.42 10.42 -8.50
N ASP A 64 2.60 10.64 -7.92
CA ASP A 64 3.26 11.97 -7.88
C ASP A 64 2.39 13.11 -7.33
N ILE A 65 1.56 12.82 -6.34
CA ILE A 65 0.61 13.79 -5.76
C ILE A 65 1.15 14.52 -4.53
N LEU A 66 2.15 13.95 -3.83
CA LEU A 66 2.68 14.48 -2.58
C LEU A 66 4.18 14.70 -2.61
N ASP A 67 4.64 15.67 -1.81
CA ASP A 67 6.06 15.78 -1.46
C ASP A 67 6.46 14.68 -0.45
N PRO A 68 7.69 14.14 -0.53
CA PRO A 68 8.16 13.13 0.43
C PRO A 68 8.14 13.55 1.91
N SER A 69 8.06 14.84 2.21
CA SER A 69 7.89 15.35 3.59
C SER A 69 6.48 15.21 4.14
N GLU A 70 5.51 14.94 3.28
CA GLU A 70 4.10 14.87 3.64
C GLU A 70 3.67 13.45 4.02
N SER A 71 2.60 13.34 4.79
CA SER A 71 2.01 12.06 5.18
C SER A 71 0.70 11.82 4.45
N TYR A 72 0.44 10.57 4.07
CA TYR A 72 -0.77 10.15 3.40
C TYR A 72 -1.42 8.98 4.12
N SER A 73 -2.62 9.19 4.60
CA SER A 73 -3.37 8.20 5.37
C SER A 73 -4.31 7.37 4.49
N ALA A 74 -4.81 6.25 5.04
CA ALA A 74 -5.87 5.49 4.37
C ALA A 74 -7.16 6.31 4.19
N MET A 75 -7.41 7.33 5.03
CA MET A 75 -8.54 8.25 4.90
C MET A 75 -8.34 9.20 3.70
N ASN A 76 -7.13 9.75 3.53
CA ASN A 76 -6.82 10.55 2.35
C ASN A 76 -7.00 9.73 1.08
N PHE A 77 -6.42 8.53 1.05
CA PHE A 77 -6.59 7.62 -0.09
C PHE A 77 -8.07 7.31 -0.38
N TYR A 78 -8.87 7.04 0.65
CA TYR A 78 -10.29 6.73 0.49
C TYR A 78 -11.04 7.89 -0.19
N ALA A 79 -10.84 9.11 0.30
CA ALA A 79 -11.49 10.31 -0.24
C ALA A 79 -11.05 10.57 -1.69
N ASP A 80 -9.74 10.56 -1.95
CA ASP A 80 -9.18 10.82 -3.28
C ASP A 80 -9.59 9.72 -4.28
N ALA A 81 -9.54 8.45 -3.87
CA ALA A 81 -9.94 7.34 -4.74
C ALA A 81 -11.42 7.39 -5.11
N LEU A 82 -12.32 7.75 -4.19
CA LEU A 82 -13.75 7.92 -4.50
C LEU A 82 -13.97 9.07 -5.49
N GLN A 83 -13.25 10.17 -5.34
CA GLN A 83 -13.33 11.31 -6.27
C GLN A 83 -12.85 10.89 -7.65
N GLU A 84 -11.69 10.23 -7.76
CA GLU A 84 -11.15 9.75 -9.04
C GLU A 84 -12.07 8.70 -9.68
N MET A 85 -12.64 7.80 -8.91
CA MET A 85 -13.62 6.82 -9.39
C MET A 85 -14.86 7.52 -9.97
N ALA A 86 -15.38 8.55 -9.29
CA ALA A 86 -16.52 9.31 -9.76
C ALA A 86 -16.22 10.06 -11.07
N ASP A 87 -15.04 10.68 -11.18
CA ASP A 87 -14.61 11.39 -12.39
C ASP A 87 -14.47 10.44 -13.59
N ILE A 88 -13.89 9.25 -13.38
CA ILE A 88 -13.76 8.22 -14.41
C ILE A 88 -15.14 7.75 -14.88
N THR A 89 -16.04 7.50 -13.93
CA THR A 89 -17.41 7.06 -14.24
C THR A 89 -18.20 8.12 -14.97
N ALA A 90 -18.05 9.38 -14.61
CA ALA A 90 -18.70 10.49 -15.30
C ALA A 90 -18.26 10.63 -16.78
N GLN A 91 -17.07 10.12 -17.13
CA GLN A 91 -16.55 10.04 -18.49
C GLN A 91 -17.03 8.77 -19.23
N GLY A 92 -17.90 7.96 -18.64
CA GLY A 92 -18.38 6.70 -19.23
C GLY A 92 -17.33 5.59 -19.21
N LYS A 93 -16.30 5.70 -18.36
CA LYS A 93 -15.22 4.71 -18.23
C LYS A 93 -15.35 3.93 -16.92
N ILE A 94 -14.57 2.86 -16.80
CA ILE A 94 -14.57 1.95 -15.65
C ILE A 94 -13.30 2.22 -14.82
N PRO A 95 -13.42 2.52 -13.53
CA PRO A 95 -12.26 2.61 -12.63
C PRO A 95 -11.55 1.25 -12.51
N LEU A 96 -10.25 1.21 -12.86
CA LEU A 96 -9.35 0.08 -12.66
C LEU A 96 -8.36 0.41 -11.54
N LEU A 97 -8.60 -0.10 -10.35
CA LEU A 97 -7.76 0.12 -9.18
C LEU A 97 -6.64 -0.93 -9.16
N VAL A 98 -5.38 -0.48 -9.23
CA VAL A 98 -4.22 -1.36 -9.39
C VAL A 98 -3.21 -1.12 -8.28
N GLY A 99 -2.88 -2.13 -7.49
CA GLY A 99 -1.85 -1.96 -6.48
C GLY A 99 -1.65 -3.09 -5.50
N GLY A 100 -0.79 -2.83 -4.50
CA GLY A 100 -0.39 -3.78 -3.48
C GLY A 100 -0.67 -3.33 -2.05
N THR A 101 -1.27 -2.16 -1.83
CA THR A 101 -1.58 -1.65 -0.50
C THR A 101 -2.96 -2.15 -0.05
N MET A 102 -2.98 -3.37 0.52
CA MET A 102 -4.23 -4.07 0.87
C MET A 102 -5.11 -3.30 1.85
N LEU A 103 -4.52 -2.47 2.73
CA LEU A 103 -5.26 -1.62 3.64
C LEU A 103 -6.14 -0.61 2.89
N TYR A 104 -5.69 -0.11 1.75
CA TYR A 104 -6.43 0.85 0.94
C TYR A 104 -7.66 0.20 0.28
N TYR A 105 -7.49 -1.00 -0.27
CA TYR A 105 -8.64 -1.77 -0.78
C TYR A 105 -9.65 -2.09 0.32
N LYS A 106 -9.16 -2.48 1.50
CA LYS A 106 -10.02 -2.75 2.64
C LYS A 106 -10.81 -1.50 3.05
N ALA A 107 -10.15 -0.34 3.10
CA ALA A 107 -10.80 0.93 3.41
C ALA A 107 -11.90 1.27 2.40
N LEU A 108 -11.68 1.04 1.10
CA LEU A 108 -12.71 1.25 0.08
C LEU A 108 -13.90 0.31 0.24
N ILE A 109 -13.66 -0.96 0.51
CA ILE A 109 -14.73 -2.00 0.56
C ILE A 109 -15.56 -1.90 1.84
N GLU A 110 -14.88 -1.79 2.99
CA GLU A 110 -15.53 -1.81 4.31
C GLU A 110 -15.96 -0.42 4.79
N GLY A 111 -15.51 0.64 4.10
CA GLY A 111 -15.59 2.00 4.58
C GLY A 111 -14.55 2.29 5.67
N LEU A 112 -14.51 3.53 6.11
CA LEU A 112 -13.61 3.95 7.18
C LEU A 112 -14.38 4.13 8.48
N SER A 113 -13.84 3.57 9.56
CA SER A 113 -14.31 3.88 10.91
C SER A 113 -14.00 5.34 11.26
N PRO A 114 -14.79 6.00 12.10
CA PRO A 114 -14.60 7.41 12.48
C PRO A 114 -13.42 7.59 13.44
N LEU A 115 -12.23 7.22 12.99
CA LEU A 115 -11.01 7.37 13.76
C LEU A 115 -10.49 8.82 13.67
N PRO A 116 -9.99 9.39 14.78
CA PRO A 116 -9.43 10.73 14.78
C PRO A 116 -8.18 10.80 13.90
N SER A 117 -7.87 11.99 13.39
CA SER A 117 -6.56 12.26 12.79
C SER A 117 -5.44 12.03 13.80
N ALA A 118 -4.23 11.83 13.28
CA ALA A 118 -3.05 11.69 14.12
C ALA A 118 -2.77 12.99 14.89
N ASP A 119 -2.34 12.87 16.15
CA ASP A 119 -1.88 13.97 16.98
C ASP A 119 -0.40 13.75 17.31
N GLU A 120 0.46 14.62 16.76
CA GLU A 120 1.91 14.50 16.90
C GLU A 120 2.38 14.68 18.37
N ASN A 121 1.67 15.51 19.16
CA ASN A 121 2.02 15.73 20.55
C ASN A 121 1.75 14.47 21.39
N ILE A 122 0.56 13.88 21.23
CA ILE A 122 0.21 12.63 21.91
C ILE A 122 1.17 11.51 21.51
N ARG A 123 1.52 11.42 20.22
CA ARG A 123 2.49 10.42 19.75
C ARG A 123 3.86 10.61 20.41
N ALA A 124 4.36 11.84 20.46
CA ALA A 124 5.63 12.15 21.09
C ALA A 124 5.63 11.82 22.59
N GLU A 125 4.54 12.13 23.30
CA GLU A 125 4.37 11.76 24.72
C GLU A 125 4.39 10.23 24.92
N LEU A 126 3.71 9.49 24.04
CA LEU A 126 3.70 8.02 24.09
C LEU A 126 5.07 7.42 23.76
N GLU A 127 5.80 7.98 22.79
CA GLU A 127 7.16 7.57 22.47
C GLU A 127 8.12 7.85 23.63
N GLN A 128 8.05 9.02 24.24
CA GLN A 128 8.82 9.35 25.43
C GLN A 128 8.53 8.41 26.61
N LYS A 129 7.26 8.08 26.82
CA LYS A 129 6.87 7.09 27.82
C LYS A 129 7.42 5.71 27.50
N ALA A 130 7.41 5.33 26.21
CA ALA A 130 7.97 4.05 25.76
C ALA A 130 9.50 3.98 25.92
N GLU A 131 10.22 5.08 25.73
CA GLU A 131 11.66 5.15 26.00
C GLU A 131 12.00 4.90 27.47
N GLN A 132 11.15 5.36 28.38
CA GLN A 132 11.34 5.22 29.83
C GLN A 132 10.93 3.84 30.36
N GLN A 133 9.82 3.28 29.86
CA GLN A 133 9.15 2.11 30.45
C GLN A 133 9.13 0.90 29.52
N GLY A 134 9.45 1.09 28.24
CA GLY A 134 9.35 0.06 27.18
C GLY A 134 7.95 -0.10 26.60
N TRP A 135 7.86 -0.54 25.35
CA TRP A 135 6.59 -0.77 24.67
C TRP A 135 5.73 -1.87 25.31
N ALA A 136 6.36 -2.83 26.00
CA ALA A 136 5.63 -3.85 26.75
C ALA A 136 4.78 -3.28 27.91
N ALA A 137 5.26 -2.21 28.58
CA ALA A 137 4.50 -1.51 29.61
C ALA A 137 3.31 -0.76 29.01
N LEU A 138 3.49 -0.08 27.86
CA LEU A 138 2.41 0.59 27.15
C LEU A 138 1.38 -0.42 26.61
N HIS A 139 1.82 -1.59 26.18
CA HIS A 139 0.92 -2.67 25.80
C HIS A 139 0.06 -3.17 27.01
N ALA A 140 0.66 -3.25 28.21
CA ALA A 140 -0.09 -3.57 29.42
C ALA A 140 -1.09 -2.46 29.80
N ASP A 141 -0.78 -1.19 29.55
CA ASP A 141 -1.74 -0.10 29.71
C ASP A 141 -2.87 -0.19 28.67
N LEU A 142 -2.54 -0.51 27.41
CA LEU A 142 -3.56 -0.78 26.38
C LEU A 142 -4.49 -1.92 26.78
N ALA A 143 -3.98 -2.98 27.41
CA ALA A 143 -4.79 -4.12 27.85
C ALA A 143 -5.85 -3.75 28.91
N LYS A 144 -5.61 -2.67 29.69
CA LYS A 144 -6.59 -2.15 30.65
C LYS A 144 -7.72 -1.35 29.97
N ILE A 145 -7.38 -0.69 28.84
CA ILE A 145 -8.27 0.24 28.11
C ILE A 145 -9.06 -0.53 27.02
N ASP A 146 -8.35 -1.35 26.26
CA ASP A 146 -8.85 -2.10 25.11
C ASP A 146 -8.26 -3.52 25.10
N PRO A 147 -8.78 -4.43 25.93
CA PRO A 147 -8.28 -5.79 26.03
C PRO A 147 -8.40 -6.57 24.69
N ILE A 148 -9.39 -6.23 23.86
CA ILE A 148 -9.59 -6.87 22.55
C ILE A 148 -8.46 -6.47 21.59
N SER A 149 -8.13 -5.18 21.50
CA SER A 149 -6.99 -4.73 20.70
C SER A 149 -5.66 -5.25 21.25
N ALA A 150 -5.47 -5.24 22.57
CA ALA A 150 -4.25 -5.76 23.18
C ALA A 150 -4.02 -7.25 22.88
N ALA A 151 -5.08 -8.07 22.90
CA ALA A 151 -4.97 -9.50 22.60
C ALA A 151 -4.51 -9.80 21.16
N ARG A 152 -4.79 -8.91 20.21
CA ARG A 152 -4.41 -9.08 18.79
C ARG A 152 -3.13 -8.34 18.39
N ILE A 153 -2.70 -7.36 19.17
CA ILE A 153 -1.50 -6.56 18.92
C ILE A 153 -0.31 -7.20 19.64
N ASN A 154 0.79 -7.43 18.91
CA ASN A 154 1.99 -7.95 19.55
C ASN A 154 2.59 -6.89 20.50
N PRO A 155 3.06 -7.25 21.72
CA PRO A 155 3.70 -6.31 22.65
C PRO A 155 4.92 -5.57 22.10
N SER A 156 5.52 -6.05 21.01
CA SER A 156 6.63 -5.38 20.31
C SER A 156 6.17 -4.50 19.14
N ASP A 157 4.88 -4.46 18.82
CA ASP A 157 4.34 -3.65 17.71
C ASP A 157 4.07 -2.22 18.18
N SER A 158 5.15 -1.42 18.26
CA SER A 158 5.11 -0.03 18.73
C SER A 158 4.09 0.83 18.01
N GLN A 159 3.98 0.66 16.68
CA GLN A 159 3.08 1.48 15.87
C GLN A 159 1.61 1.24 16.20
N ARG A 160 1.21 -0.04 16.33
CA ARG A 160 -0.18 -0.38 16.66
C ARG A 160 -0.53 -0.07 18.09
N ILE A 161 0.41 -0.25 19.03
CA ILE A 161 0.22 0.15 20.43
C ILE A 161 0.05 1.66 20.51
N ASN A 162 0.98 2.43 19.91
CA ASN A 162 0.91 3.89 19.88
C ASN A 162 -0.43 4.36 19.32
N ARG A 163 -0.85 3.84 18.15
CA ARG A 163 -2.12 4.23 17.52
C ARG A 163 -3.34 3.90 18.35
N ALA A 164 -3.39 2.76 19.00
CA ALA A 164 -4.54 2.38 19.85
C ALA A 164 -4.66 3.28 21.08
N LEU A 165 -3.54 3.61 21.71
CA LEU A 165 -3.49 4.53 22.85
C LEU A 165 -3.79 5.98 22.42
N GLU A 166 -3.21 6.45 21.30
CA GLU A 166 -3.48 7.76 20.71
C GLU A 166 -4.98 7.98 20.50
N VAL A 167 -5.65 7.00 19.86
CA VAL A 167 -7.11 7.05 19.62
C VAL A 167 -7.87 7.22 20.93
N PHE A 168 -7.51 6.46 21.95
CA PHE A 168 -8.14 6.58 23.27
C PHE A 168 -7.88 7.93 23.92
N TYR A 169 -6.68 8.45 23.90
CA TYR A 169 -6.35 9.75 24.52
C TYR A 169 -7.03 10.92 23.80
N ILE A 170 -7.27 10.82 22.49
CA ILE A 170 -7.99 11.85 21.73
C ILE A 170 -9.51 11.79 21.98
N THR A 171 -10.09 10.59 22.00
CA THR A 171 -11.52 10.40 21.88
C THR A 171 -12.21 9.95 23.17
N GLY A 172 -11.45 9.42 24.12
CA GLY A 172 -11.99 8.74 25.30
C GLY A 172 -12.63 7.38 25.02
N LYS A 173 -12.62 6.92 23.73
CA LYS A 173 -13.13 5.62 23.29
C LYS A 173 -12.00 4.70 22.86
N SER A 174 -12.16 3.39 23.06
CA SER A 174 -11.17 2.42 22.60
C SER A 174 -11.15 2.31 21.06
N LEU A 175 -10.02 1.84 20.54
CA LEU A 175 -9.90 1.57 19.11
C LEU A 175 -10.92 0.50 18.66
N THR A 176 -11.18 -0.49 19.50
CA THR A 176 -12.19 -1.53 19.24
C THR A 176 -13.59 -0.92 19.09
N GLU A 177 -14.04 -0.09 20.04
CA GLU A 177 -15.34 0.57 19.97
C GLU A 177 -15.51 1.37 18.69
N LEU A 178 -14.52 2.20 18.33
CA LEU A 178 -14.61 3.03 17.12
C LEU A 178 -14.54 2.22 15.82
N THR A 179 -13.87 1.06 15.82
CA THR A 179 -13.78 0.20 14.63
C THR A 179 -14.96 -0.73 14.44
N GLU A 180 -15.85 -0.87 15.44
CA GLU A 180 -17.15 -1.52 15.28
C GLU A 180 -18.13 -0.66 14.47
N GLU A 181 -17.99 0.66 14.51
CA GLU A 181 -18.73 1.57 13.65
C GLU A 181 -18.23 1.43 12.20
N LYS A 182 -19.06 0.83 11.35
CA LYS A 182 -18.74 0.66 9.93
C LYS A 182 -18.96 1.97 9.18
N GLY A 183 -18.03 2.30 8.30
CA GLY A 183 -18.21 3.38 7.35
C GLY A 183 -19.26 3.08 6.29
N GLU A 184 -19.50 4.03 5.41
CA GLU A 184 -20.41 3.85 4.28
C GLU A 184 -19.86 2.80 3.31
N ALA A 185 -20.73 1.93 2.82
CA ALA A 185 -20.38 0.94 1.81
C ALA A 185 -20.00 1.61 0.49
N LEU A 186 -19.01 1.07 -0.20
CA LEU A 186 -18.59 1.55 -1.52
C LEU A 186 -19.81 1.69 -2.46
N PRO A 187 -20.02 2.86 -3.08
CA PRO A 187 -21.15 3.10 -3.98
C PRO A 187 -20.96 2.47 -5.38
N TYR A 188 -20.13 1.45 -5.48
CA TYR A 188 -19.80 0.71 -6.69
C TYR A 188 -20.07 -0.79 -6.50
N ASP A 189 -20.50 -1.43 -7.58
CA ASP A 189 -20.34 -2.86 -7.71
C ASP A 189 -18.90 -3.13 -8.18
N PHE A 190 -18.23 -4.15 -7.64
CA PHE A 190 -16.83 -4.37 -7.96
C PHE A 190 -16.48 -5.83 -8.15
N VAL A 191 -15.55 -6.08 -9.07
CA VAL A 191 -14.94 -7.37 -9.31
C VAL A 191 -13.48 -7.35 -8.86
N GLN A 192 -13.01 -8.46 -8.28
CA GLN A 192 -11.71 -8.53 -7.63
C GLN A 192 -10.84 -9.61 -8.25
N PHE A 193 -9.66 -9.22 -8.68
CA PHE A 193 -8.62 -10.10 -9.19
C PHE A 193 -7.36 -9.97 -8.35
N ALA A 194 -6.69 -11.10 -8.11
CA ALA A 194 -5.36 -11.12 -7.51
C ALA A 194 -4.40 -11.82 -8.47
N ILE A 195 -3.31 -11.13 -8.84
CA ILE A 195 -2.29 -11.69 -9.73
C ILE A 195 -1.00 -11.98 -8.96
N ALA A 196 -0.52 -13.23 -9.04
CA ALA A 196 0.75 -13.67 -8.51
C ALA A 196 1.23 -14.93 -9.24
N PRO A 197 2.53 -15.26 -9.23
CA PRO A 197 2.97 -16.59 -9.62
C PRO A 197 2.53 -17.60 -8.55
N GLN A 198 2.22 -18.83 -8.98
CA GLN A 198 1.86 -19.90 -8.05
C GLN A 198 3.05 -20.29 -7.15
N ASP A 199 4.25 -20.34 -7.73
CA ASP A 199 5.49 -20.56 -6.99
C ASP A 199 6.08 -19.25 -6.46
N ARG A 200 6.22 -19.17 -5.14
CA ARG A 200 6.82 -18.02 -4.44
C ARG A 200 8.30 -17.80 -4.82
N HIS A 201 9.03 -18.85 -5.22
CA HIS A 201 10.43 -18.71 -5.59
C HIS A 201 10.58 -17.79 -6.81
N ILE A 202 9.70 -17.91 -7.80
CA ILE A 202 9.67 -17.03 -8.96
C ILE A 202 9.48 -15.56 -8.55
N LEU A 203 8.62 -15.32 -7.56
CA LEU A 203 8.43 -13.97 -7.04
C LEU A 203 9.68 -13.44 -6.32
N HIS A 204 10.38 -14.31 -5.58
CA HIS A 204 11.63 -13.96 -4.91
C HIS A 204 12.74 -13.63 -5.91
N ASP A 205 12.86 -14.39 -6.99
CA ASP A 205 13.85 -14.15 -8.05
C ASP A 205 13.55 -12.85 -8.81
N ARG A 206 12.29 -12.60 -9.13
CA ARG A 206 11.86 -11.32 -9.74
C ARG A 206 12.14 -10.11 -8.84
N ILE A 207 11.95 -10.26 -7.54
CA ILE A 207 12.25 -9.19 -6.56
C ILE A 207 13.75 -8.90 -6.56
N GLU A 208 14.59 -9.92 -6.50
CA GLU A 208 16.03 -9.79 -6.49
C GLU A 208 16.54 -9.13 -7.77
N GLN A 209 16.17 -9.67 -8.93
CA GLN A 209 16.51 -9.11 -10.24
C GLN A 209 16.08 -7.65 -10.37
N ARG A 210 14.87 -7.33 -9.92
CA ARG A 210 14.36 -5.95 -9.95
C ARG A 210 15.13 -5.03 -9.02
N PHE A 211 15.52 -5.49 -7.84
CA PHE A 211 16.31 -4.67 -6.92
C PHE A 211 17.70 -4.35 -7.50
N HIS A 212 18.38 -5.33 -8.07
CA HIS A 212 19.64 -5.08 -8.78
C HIS A 212 19.44 -4.12 -9.95
N LYS A 213 18.35 -4.27 -10.71
CA LYS A 213 18.05 -3.33 -11.80
C LYS A 213 17.82 -1.90 -11.31
N MET A 214 17.16 -1.71 -10.14
CA MET A 214 17.01 -0.39 -9.51
C MET A 214 18.38 0.23 -9.18
N ILE A 215 19.33 -0.54 -8.65
CA ILE A 215 20.69 -0.07 -8.37
C ILE A 215 21.36 0.39 -9.67
N GLU A 216 21.31 -0.41 -10.74
CA GLU A 216 21.86 -0.05 -12.06
C GLU A 216 21.23 1.22 -12.65
N LEU A 217 19.95 1.45 -12.42
CA LEU A 217 19.22 2.63 -12.88
C LEU A 217 19.51 3.89 -12.08
N GLY A 218 20.29 3.80 -10.99
CA GLY A 218 20.69 4.95 -10.18
C GLY A 218 19.83 5.18 -8.93
N PHE A 219 19.25 4.14 -8.36
CA PHE A 219 18.47 4.24 -7.13
C PHE A 219 19.23 4.91 -5.98
N GLN A 220 20.53 4.65 -5.84
CA GLN A 220 21.35 5.35 -4.86
C GLN A 220 21.32 6.87 -5.08
N ALA A 221 21.56 7.33 -6.31
CA ALA A 221 21.57 8.76 -6.63
C ALA A 221 20.19 9.42 -6.42
N GLU A 222 19.09 8.67 -6.60
CA GLU A 222 17.74 9.14 -6.26
C GLU A 222 17.62 9.39 -4.75
N VAL A 223 18.06 8.44 -3.91
CA VAL A 223 17.97 8.59 -2.45
C VAL A 223 18.96 9.63 -1.91
N GLU A 224 20.16 9.77 -2.50
CA GLU A 224 21.11 10.82 -2.15
C GLU A 224 20.52 12.22 -2.33
N LYS A 225 19.74 12.45 -3.39
CA LYS A 225 19.02 13.72 -3.59
C LYS A 225 17.99 13.98 -2.50
N LEU A 226 17.25 12.96 -2.09
CA LEU A 226 16.30 13.06 -0.98
C LEU A 226 17.01 13.30 0.34
N TYR A 227 18.11 12.60 0.59
CA TYR A 227 18.93 12.74 1.80
C TYR A 227 19.53 14.14 1.93
N ALA A 228 20.00 14.72 0.83
CA ALA A 228 20.60 16.05 0.79
C ALA A 228 19.58 17.18 1.02
N ARG A 229 18.29 16.94 0.99
CA ARG A 229 17.25 17.95 1.25
C ARG A 229 17.32 18.53 2.66
N GLY A 230 17.67 17.69 3.65
CA GLY A 230 17.80 18.09 5.05
C GLY A 230 16.49 18.25 5.83
N ASP A 231 15.34 18.24 5.17
CA ASP A 231 13.99 18.29 5.76
C ASP A 231 13.34 16.90 5.91
N LEU A 232 13.95 15.86 5.32
CA LEU A 232 13.50 14.50 5.42
C LEU A 232 14.25 13.71 6.50
N ASN A 233 13.59 12.73 7.08
CA ASN A 233 14.19 11.85 8.09
C ASN A 233 13.63 10.43 7.99
N ILE A 234 14.29 9.48 8.65
CA ILE A 234 13.98 8.04 8.59
C ILE A 234 12.60 7.68 9.14
N ASN A 235 11.95 8.56 9.92
CA ASN A 235 10.64 8.32 10.51
C ASN A 235 9.48 8.70 9.56
N LEU A 236 9.74 9.45 8.49
CA LEU A 236 8.73 9.83 7.52
C LEU A 236 8.21 8.59 6.76
N PRO A 237 6.89 8.53 6.49
CA PRO A 237 6.29 7.41 5.74
C PRO A 237 6.96 7.14 4.40
N SER A 238 7.38 8.17 3.67
CA SER A 238 8.11 8.09 2.42
C SER A 238 9.45 7.36 2.57
N ILE A 239 10.26 7.77 3.55
CA ILE A 239 11.59 7.19 3.79
C ILE A 239 11.49 5.78 4.38
N ARG A 240 10.40 5.48 5.10
CA ARG A 240 10.10 4.12 5.60
C ARG A 240 9.68 3.15 4.51
N CYS A 241 9.45 3.59 3.29
CA CYS A 241 9.23 2.70 2.15
C CYS A 241 10.38 1.70 2.00
N VAL A 242 10.03 0.46 1.65
CA VAL A 242 11.02 -0.61 1.44
C VAL A 242 11.97 -0.21 0.32
N GLY A 243 13.25 -0.44 0.52
CA GLY A 243 14.33 0.03 -0.35
C GLY A 243 14.88 1.38 0.10
N TYR A 244 14.02 2.40 0.21
CA TYR A 244 14.44 3.75 0.64
C TYR A 244 15.00 3.75 2.05
N ARG A 245 14.35 3.09 2.99
CA ARG A 245 14.84 2.97 4.35
C ARG A 245 16.23 2.33 4.39
N GLN A 246 16.44 1.24 3.67
CA GLN A 246 17.73 0.55 3.65
C GLN A 246 18.82 1.40 3.01
N MET A 247 18.51 2.10 1.92
CA MET A 247 19.44 3.02 1.29
C MET A 247 19.75 4.22 2.20
N TRP A 248 18.77 4.73 2.92
CA TRP A 248 18.94 5.82 3.90
C TRP A 248 19.88 5.42 5.03
N GLU A 249 19.67 4.26 5.65
CA GLU A 249 20.53 3.69 6.69
C GLU A 249 21.97 3.47 6.18
N TYR A 250 22.14 3.02 4.94
CA TYR A 250 23.46 2.94 4.29
C TYR A 250 24.13 4.31 4.14
N LEU A 251 23.40 5.35 3.72
CA LEU A 251 23.93 6.71 3.61
C LEU A 251 24.28 7.34 4.96
N GLN A 252 23.67 6.86 6.04
CA GLN A 252 24.04 7.22 7.43
C GLN A 252 25.29 6.48 7.91
N GLY A 253 25.75 5.46 7.21
CA GLY A 253 26.95 4.68 7.56
C GLY A 253 26.68 3.48 8.47
N ASP A 254 25.42 3.06 8.62
CA ASP A 254 25.05 1.95 9.49
C ASP A 254 25.60 0.60 9.01
N TYR A 255 25.81 0.45 7.70
CA TYR A 255 26.37 -0.74 7.06
C TYR A 255 26.87 -0.42 5.64
N ASP A 256 27.54 -1.38 5.01
CA ASP A 256 28.10 -1.24 3.66
C ASP A 256 27.05 -1.42 2.54
N HIS A 257 27.47 -1.19 1.30
CA HIS A 257 26.61 -1.25 0.13
C HIS A 257 26.08 -2.67 -0.17
N GLU A 258 26.87 -3.71 0.09
CA GLU A 258 26.46 -5.10 -0.14
C GLU A 258 25.36 -5.50 0.86
N GLU A 259 25.55 -5.13 2.12
CA GLU A 259 24.55 -5.35 3.17
C GLU A 259 23.27 -4.55 2.89
N MET A 260 23.37 -3.34 2.36
CA MET A 260 22.20 -2.54 1.93
C MET A 260 21.37 -3.28 0.88
N ILE A 261 22.02 -3.80 -0.17
CA ILE A 261 21.34 -4.58 -1.23
C ILE A 261 20.65 -5.80 -0.63
N PHE A 262 21.38 -6.57 0.18
CA PHE A 262 20.84 -7.77 0.83
C PHE A 262 19.61 -7.44 1.68
N ARG A 263 19.68 -6.41 2.52
CA ARG A 263 18.57 -5.95 3.37
C ARG A 263 17.40 -5.44 2.54
N GLY A 264 17.64 -4.72 1.46
CA GLY A 264 16.62 -4.23 0.54
C GLY A 264 15.84 -5.35 -0.12
N ILE A 265 16.52 -6.38 -0.60
CA ILE A 265 15.91 -7.58 -1.18
C ILE A 265 15.10 -8.33 -0.12
N CYS A 266 15.67 -8.56 1.07
CA CYS A 266 14.99 -9.23 2.18
C CYS A 266 13.72 -8.48 2.61
N ALA A 267 13.79 -7.16 2.78
CA ALA A 267 12.65 -6.32 3.15
C ALA A 267 11.54 -6.35 2.09
N THR A 268 11.93 -6.35 0.79
CA THR A 268 10.97 -6.46 -0.32
C THR A 268 10.29 -7.83 -0.37
N ARG A 269 11.04 -8.92 -0.13
CA ARG A 269 10.48 -10.28 0.02
C ARG A 269 9.49 -10.36 1.18
N GLN A 270 9.81 -9.71 2.31
CA GLN A 270 8.90 -9.63 3.47
C GLN A 270 7.63 -8.80 3.15
N LEU A 271 7.76 -7.72 2.39
CA LEU A 271 6.61 -6.96 1.91
C LEU A 271 5.70 -7.84 1.05
N ALA A 272 6.25 -8.52 0.05
CA ALA A 272 5.50 -9.43 -0.82
C ALA A 272 4.80 -10.56 -0.03
N LYS A 273 5.48 -11.13 0.98
CA LYS A 273 4.90 -12.12 1.87
C LYS A 273 3.70 -11.57 2.64
N ARG A 274 3.80 -10.35 3.19
CA ARG A 274 2.68 -9.70 3.88
C ARG A 274 1.51 -9.46 2.94
N GLN A 275 1.76 -8.98 1.72
CA GLN A 275 0.73 -8.75 0.71
C GLN A 275 -0.01 -10.05 0.35
N LEU A 276 0.72 -11.16 0.13
CA LEU A 276 0.11 -12.47 -0.13
C LEU A 276 -0.68 -13.01 1.07
N THR A 277 -0.19 -12.77 2.29
CA THR A 277 -0.91 -13.17 3.51
C THR A 277 -2.25 -12.43 3.62
N TRP A 278 -2.28 -11.15 3.32
CA TRP A 278 -3.50 -10.36 3.26
C TRP A 278 -4.48 -10.91 2.21
N LEU A 279 -4.00 -11.15 0.98
CA LEU A 279 -4.82 -11.67 -0.11
C LEU A 279 -5.40 -13.07 0.17
N ARG A 280 -4.63 -13.94 0.82
CA ARG A 280 -5.11 -15.28 1.21
C ARG A 280 -6.15 -15.23 2.34
N GLY A 281 -6.07 -14.24 3.20
CA GLY A 281 -7.05 -13.98 4.27
C GLY A 281 -8.21 -13.06 3.86
N TRP A 282 -8.33 -12.72 2.57
CA TRP A 282 -9.34 -11.78 2.08
C TRP A 282 -10.75 -12.37 2.20
N LYS A 283 -11.68 -11.60 2.74
CA LYS A 283 -13.01 -12.11 3.11
C LYS A 283 -14.01 -12.15 1.95
N THR A 284 -13.78 -11.33 0.93
CA THR A 284 -14.67 -11.28 -0.24
C THR A 284 -14.08 -12.11 -1.39
N PRO A 285 -14.89 -12.65 -2.31
CA PRO A 285 -14.41 -13.51 -3.39
C PRO A 285 -13.37 -12.80 -4.27
N ILE A 286 -12.23 -13.44 -4.49
CA ILE A 286 -11.16 -12.99 -5.39
C ILE A 286 -10.94 -14.04 -6.47
N GLN A 287 -10.88 -13.61 -7.72
CA GLN A 287 -10.42 -14.44 -8.82
C GLN A 287 -8.89 -14.37 -8.91
N TRP A 288 -8.22 -15.49 -8.67
CA TRP A 288 -6.77 -15.58 -8.80
C TRP A 288 -6.33 -15.72 -10.26
N LEU A 289 -5.29 -14.99 -10.62
CA LEU A 289 -4.65 -14.98 -11.94
C LEU A 289 -3.19 -15.41 -11.78
N ASP A 290 -2.74 -16.29 -12.70
CA ASP A 290 -1.33 -16.68 -12.73
C ASP A 290 -0.52 -15.68 -13.55
N SER A 291 0.46 -15.06 -12.91
CA SER A 291 1.35 -14.08 -13.56
C SER A 291 2.32 -14.70 -14.57
N LEU A 292 2.41 -16.01 -14.64
CA LEU A 292 3.18 -16.74 -15.66
C LEU A 292 2.39 -17.00 -16.93
N GLN A 293 1.08 -16.73 -16.90
CA GLN A 293 0.17 -16.90 -18.01
C GLN A 293 -0.56 -15.59 -18.34
N PRO A 294 0.17 -14.53 -18.76
CA PRO A 294 -0.40 -13.18 -18.90
C PRO A 294 -1.57 -13.11 -19.89
N GLN A 295 -1.51 -13.89 -20.97
CA GLN A 295 -2.59 -13.93 -21.94
C GLN A 295 -3.88 -14.55 -21.33
N GLN A 296 -3.75 -15.66 -20.61
CA GLN A 296 -4.87 -16.29 -19.90
C GLN A 296 -5.41 -15.39 -18.78
N ALA A 297 -4.54 -14.71 -18.06
CA ALA A 297 -4.92 -13.75 -17.03
C ALA A 297 -5.80 -12.64 -17.62
N LYS A 298 -5.38 -12.05 -18.75
CA LYS A 298 -6.14 -11.03 -19.47
C LYS A 298 -7.50 -11.56 -19.94
N GLU A 299 -7.54 -12.70 -20.61
CA GLU A 299 -8.78 -13.31 -21.09
C GLU A 299 -9.77 -13.66 -19.96
N THR A 300 -9.24 -14.05 -18.81
CA THR A 300 -10.06 -14.33 -17.63
C THR A 300 -10.74 -13.06 -17.11
N VAL A 301 -10.03 -11.93 -17.07
CA VAL A 301 -10.60 -10.63 -16.67
C VAL A 301 -11.68 -10.22 -17.68
N LEU A 302 -11.38 -10.27 -18.97
CA LEU A 302 -12.33 -9.87 -20.03
C LEU A 302 -13.62 -10.70 -19.98
N ARG A 303 -13.53 -12.02 -19.92
CA ARG A 303 -14.71 -12.91 -19.82
C ARG A 303 -15.54 -12.63 -18.58
N HIS A 304 -14.90 -12.35 -17.45
CA HIS A 304 -15.63 -12.07 -16.21
C HIS A 304 -16.42 -10.77 -16.31
N LEU A 305 -15.85 -9.74 -16.93
CA LEU A 305 -16.53 -8.47 -17.15
C LEU A 305 -17.68 -8.57 -18.13
N ASP A 306 -17.51 -9.33 -19.24
CA ASP A 306 -18.59 -9.59 -20.21
C ASP A 306 -19.80 -10.29 -19.57
N SER A 307 -19.55 -11.22 -18.64
CA SER A 307 -20.62 -11.89 -17.90
C SER A 307 -21.32 -10.97 -16.89
N TYR A 308 -20.56 -10.06 -16.32
CA TYR A 308 -21.06 -9.11 -15.31
C TYR A 308 -21.92 -7.99 -15.94
N GLN A 309 -21.64 -7.58 -17.18
CA GLN A 309 -22.42 -6.58 -17.91
C GLN A 309 -23.72 -7.12 -18.53
N LYS A 310 -23.86 -8.44 -18.64
CA LYS A 310 -25.02 -9.11 -19.24
C LYS A 310 -26.05 -9.63 -18.23
N GLY A 311 -25.75 -9.62 -16.96
CA GLY A 311 -26.62 -10.05 -15.85
C GLY A 311 -27.16 -8.85 -15.08
#